data_1f1ea0444c7e5c4d983eba571cac10f2
#
_entry.id   1f1ea0444c7e5c4d983eba571cac10f2
#
_cell.length_a   1.000
_cell.length_b   1.000
_cell.length_c   1.000
_cell.angle_alpha   90.00
_cell.angle_beta   90.00
_cell.angle_gamma   90.00
#
_symmetry.space_group_name_H-M   'P 1'
#
loop_
_entity.id
_entity.type
_entity.pdbx_description
1 polymer ?
#
loop_
_entity_poly.entity_id
_entity_poly.type
_entity_poly.pdbx_seq_one_letter_code
_entity_poly.pdbx_strand_id
1 'polypeptide(L)'
;MKIFVCGPTVYDSIHLGHARTYLVYDVLVRYLKLKGFDVILIVNITDLDDKVFDKAEWEGIAFKDLANRYTQEFITNLEKLKINSINAFHKASDYLNEIEYQIDHLIKKGCAYQVDGDIFFDVSSFPNYGLLSNQTHQELMLRRLNSNPKKRDQRDFFLWRSWIGKKPNFKNKFGIGRPGWHIEDTAISISI
;
A
#
# COMPACT_ATOMS: atom_id res chain seq x y z
N MET A 1 -0.47 21.50 6.51
CA MET A 1 0.11 20.22 6.94
C MET A 1 -0.57 19.11 6.16
N LYS A 2 0.19 18.15 5.58
CA LYS A 2 -0.37 16.97 4.91
C LYS A 2 -0.15 15.74 5.79
N ILE A 3 -1.19 14.92 5.95
CA ILE A 3 -1.16 13.65 6.69
C ILE A 3 -1.61 12.56 5.72
N PHE A 4 -0.80 11.54 5.54
CA PHE A 4 -1.13 10.34 4.80
C PHE A 4 -1.34 9.18 5.77
N VAL A 5 -2.43 8.44 5.59
CA VAL A 5 -2.76 7.26 6.41
C VAL A 5 -3.01 6.08 5.49
N CYS A 6 -2.34 4.97 5.76
CA CYS A 6 -2.56 3.73 5.03
C CYS A 6 -4.01 3.27 5.19
N GLY A 7 -4.66 3.04 4.06
CA GLY A 7 -6.06 2.63 3.96
C GLY A 7 -6.26 1.12 3.99
N PRO A 8 -7.49 0.66 3.89
CA PRO A 8 -7.80 -0.77 3.91
C PRO A 8 -7.48 -1.43 2.58
N THR A 9 -7.18 -2.73 2.63
CA THR A 9 -7.31 -3.62 1.47
C THR A 9 -8.78 -3.97 1.29
N VAL A 10 -9.36 -3.58 0.15
CA VAL A 10 -10.82 -3.60 -0.07
C VAL A 10 -11.31 -4.93 -0.63
N TYR A 11 -11.14 -6.00 0.13
CA TYR A 11 -11.60 -7.35 -0.20
C TYR A 11 -12.74 -7.85 0.70
N ASP A 12 -12.99 -7.17 1.82
CA ASP A 12 -14.01 -7.53 2.80
C ASP A 12 -14.43 -6.30 3.61
N SER A 13 -15.52 -6.44 4.39
CA SER A 13 -16.01 -5.39 5.29
C SER A 13 -14.97 -4.99 6.33
N ILE A 14 -14.99 -3.72 6.72
CA ILE A 14 -14.12 -3.23 7.78
C ILE A 14 -14.53 -3.80 9.15
N HIS A 15 -13.56 -3.93 10.04
CA HIS A 15 -13.79 -4.33 11.43
C HIS A 15 -13.43 -3.17 12.39
N LEU A 16 -13.71 -3.38 13.67
CA LEU A 16 -13.50 -2.37 14.73
C LEU A 16 -12.06 -1.82 14.77
N GLY A 17 -11.06 -2.61 14.40
CA GLY A 17 -9.66 -2.16 14.29
C GLY A 17 -9.48 -1.04 13.27
N HIS A 18 -10.12 -1.16 12.10
CA HIS A 18 -10.11 -0.09 11.09
C HIS A 18 -10.81 1.17 11.62
N ALA A 19 -12.00 1.02 12.22
CA ALA A 19 -12.74 2.14 12.80
C ALA A 19 -11.89 2.90 13.83
N ARG A 20 -11.20 2.19 14.72
CA ARG A 20 -10.29 2.78 15.71
C ARG A 20 -9.18 3.60 15.05
N THR A 21 -8.54 3.07 14.01
CA THR A 21 -7.46 3.75 13.31
C THR A 21 -7.93 5.10 12.77
N TYR A 22 -9.00 5.12 11.99
CA TYR A 22 -9.47 6.36 11.36
C TYR A 22 -10.09 7.34 12.34
N LEU A 23 -10.70 6.86 13.42
CA LEU A 23 -11.18 7.72 14.51
C LEU A 23 -10.03 8.48 15.18
N VAL A 24 -8.90 7.84 15.44
CA VAL A 24 -7.72 8.50 16.03
C VAL A 24 -7.21 9.62 15.13
N TYR A 25 -7.13 9.37 13.80
CA TYR A 25 -6.69 10.41 12.86
C TYR A 25 -7.73 11.51 12.69
N ASP A 26 -9.02 11.21 12.72
CA ASP A 26 -10.08 12.22 12.69
C ASP A 26 -9.98 13.17 13.89
N VAL A 27 -9.80 12.62 15.08
CA VAL A 27 -9.61 13.42 16.31
C VAL A 27 -8.32 14.25 16.23
N LEU A 28 -7.22 13.67 15.74
CA LEU A 28 -5.95 14.40 15.55
C LEU A 28 -6.13 15.59 14.60
N VAL A 29 -6.78 15.38 13.45
CA VAL A 29 -7.01 16.45 12.46
C VAL A 29 -7.88 17.55 13.05
N ARG A 30 -8.97 17.20 13.76
CA ARG A 30 -9.83 18.19 14.44
C ARG A 30 -9.05 19.00 15.47
N TYR A 31 -8.20 18.34 16.25
CA TYR A 31 -7.35 19.02 17.24
C TYR A 31 -6.34 19.98 16.57
N LEU A 32 -5.67 19.54 15.50
CA LEU A 32 -4.73 20.38 14.77
C LEU A 32 -5.41 21.59 14.12
N LYS A 33 -6.59 21.40 13.54
CA LYS A 33 -7.41 22.52 13.01
C LYS A 33 -7.82 23.51 14.11
N LEU A 34 -8.18 23.00 15.29
CA LEU A 34 -8.46 23.86 16.47
C LEU A 34 -7.25 24.67 16.90
N LYS A 35 -6.02 24.14 16.71
CA LYS A 35 -4.75 24.85 16.95
C LYS A 35 -4.34 25.80 15.82
N GLY A 36 -5.17 25.99 14.80
CA GLY A 36 -4.93 26.92 13.71
C GLY A 36 -4.12 26.35 12.54
N PHE A 37 -3.87 25.05 12.49
CA PHE A 37 -3.21 24.44 11.35
C PHE A 37 -4.19 24.17 10.20
N ASP A 38 -3.77 24.48 8.97
CA ASP A 38 -4.45 23.96 7.79
C ASP A 38 -3.98 22.52 7.54
N VAL A 39 -4.91 21.55 7.60
CA VAL A 39 -4.60 20.11 7.56
C VAL A 39 -5.39 19.44 6.46
N ILE A 40 -4.66 18.70 5.63
CA ILE A 40 -5.20 17.82 4.59
C ILE A 40 -4.88 16.37 5.01
N LEU A 41 -5.92 15.56 5.23
CA LEU A 41 -5.83 14.14 5.54
C LEU A 41 -6.19 13.31 4.32
N ILE A 42 -5.30 12.42 3.92
CA ILE A 42 -5.44 11.56 2.76
C ILE A 42 -5.32 10.10 3.20
N VAL A 43 -6.16 9.25 2.62
CA VAL A 43 -6.17 7.80 2.84
C VAL A 43 -6.06 7.09 1.49
N ASN A 44 -5.14 6.13 1.35
CA ASN A 44 -5.15 5.29 0.16
C ASN A 44 -6.20 4.17 0.27
N ILE A 45 -6.50 3.56 -0.86
CA ILE A 45 -7.30 2.35 -0.96
C ILE A 45 -6.45 1.31 -1.69
N THR A 46 -6.11 0.22 -1.00
CA THR A 46 -5.35 -0.87 -1.59
C THR A 46 -6.31 -1.80 -2.32
N ASP A 47 -6.50 -1.54 -3.60
CA ASP A 47 -7.36 -2.31 -4.51
C ASP A 47 -6.57 -3.29 -5.40
N LEU A 48 -5.23 -3.26 -5.31
CA LEU A 48 -4.32 -4.13 -6.05
C LEU A 48 -3.61 -5.11 -5.11
N ASP A 49 -4.35 -6.10 -4.61
CA ASP A 49 -3.83 -7.10 -3.68
C ASP A 49 -4.36 -8.50 -4.03
N ASP A 50 -3.60 -9.55 -3.71
CA ASP A 50 -4.01 -10.93 -3.96
C ASP A 50 -5.35 -11.26 -3.31
N LYS A 51 -5.64 -10.72 -2.11
CA LYS A 51 -6.91 -10.95 -1.39
C LYS A 51 -8.10 -10.40 -2.18
N VAL A 52 -7.95 -9.24 -2.83
CA VAL A 52 -8.98 -8.66 -3.70
C VAL A 52 -9.21 -9.55 -4.91
N PHE A 53 -8.13 -10.02 -5.55
CA PHE A 53 -8.22 -10.86 -6.74
C PHE A 53 -8.82 -12.24 -6.42
N ASP A 54 -8.37 -12.88 -5.34
CA ASP A 54 -8.87 -14.19 -4.92
C ASP A 54 -10.35 -14.14 -4.52
N LYS A 55 -10.76 -13.09 -3.83
CA LYS A 55 -12.16 -12.89 -3.44
C LYS A 55 -13.05 -12.63 -4.65
N ALA A 56 -12.59 -11.81 -5.59
CA ALA A 56 -13.31 -11.53 -6.83
C ALA A 56 -13.48 -12.79 -7.70
N GLU A 57 -12.43 -13.61 -7.82
CA GLU A 57 -12.48 -14.89 -8.52
C GLU A 57 -13.47 -15.85 -7.83
N TRP A 58 -13.45 -15.93 -6.50
CA TRP A 58 -14.38 -16.75 -5.72
C TRP A 58 -15.84 -16.30 -5.89
N GLU A 59 -16.11 -15.00 -5.95
CA GLU A 59 -17.45 -14.46 -6.17
C GLU A 59 -17.87 -14.44 -7.66
N GLY A 60 -16.96 -14.74 -8.59
CA GLY A 60 -17.23 -14.72 -10.03
C GLY A 60 -17.49 -13.32 -10.61
N ILE A 61 -16.91 -12.27 -10.01
CA ILE A 61 -17.06 -10.87 -10.45
C ILE A 61 -15.71 -10.25 -10.81
N ALA A 62 -15.73 -9.11 -11.51
CA ALA A 62 -14.50 -8.37 -11.80
C ALA A 62 -13.90 -7.81 -10.51
N PHE A 63 -12.56 -7.87 -10.38
CA PHE A 63 -11.89 -7.36 -9.17
C PHE A 63 -12.16 -5.86 -8.93
N LYS A 64 -12.33 -5.08 -9.99
CA LYS A 64 -12.67 -3.65 -9.88
C LYS A 64 -14.04 -3.44 -9.26
N ASP A 65 -15.00 -4.29 -9.58
CA ASP A 65 -16.36 -4.19 -9.03
C ASP A 65 -16.37 -4.57 -7.55
N LEU A 66 -15.61 -5.62 -7.18
CA LEU A 66 -15.39 -5.99 -5.78
C LEU A 66 -14.76 -4.84 -5.01
N ALA A 67 -13.64 -4.31 -5.50
CA ALA A 67 -12.92 -3.22 -4.87
C ALA A 67 -13.78 -1.96 -4.72
N ASN A 68 -14.57 -1.60 -5.74
CA ASN A 68 -15.50 -0.48 -5.70
C ASN A 68 -16.57 -0.68 -4.63
N ARG A 69 -17.16 -1.88 -4.54
CA ARG A 69 -18.18 -2.21 -3.55
C ARG A 69 -17.67 -2.02 -2.12
N TYR A 70 -16.52 -2.61 -1.79
CA TYR A 70 -15.96 -2.49 -0.44
C TYR A 70 -15.35 -1.11 -0.15
N THR A 71 -14.87 -0.40 -1.16
CA THR A 71 -14.49 1.02 -1.01
C THR A 71 -15.69 1.87 -0.61
N GLN A 72 -16.82 1.70 -1.30
CA GLN A 72 -18.04 2.46 -0.99
C GLN A 72 -18.61 2.10 0.39
N GLU A 73 -18.60 0.82 0.74
CA GLU A 73 -18.99 0.36 2.07
C GLU A 73 -18.09 0.97 3.16
N PHE A 74 -16.78 0.99 2.94
CA PHE A 74 -15.81 1.61 3.83
C PHE A 74 -16.12 3.08 4.08
N ILE A 75 -16.29 3.87 3.02
CA ILE A 75 -16.61 5.30 3.11
C ILE A 75 -17.93 5.51 3.88
N THR A 76 -18.98 4.75 3.52
CA THR A 76 -20.27 4.82 4.21
C THR A 76 -20.17 4.49 5.69
N ASN A 77 -19.35 3.53 6.07
CA ASN A 77 -19.14 3.19 7.49
C ASN A 77 -18.36 4.27 8.24
N LEU A 78 -17.39 4.95 7.60
CA LEU A 78 -16.74 6.13 8.20
C LEU A 78 -17.72 7.27 8.42
N GLU A 79 -18.62 7.55 7.47
CA GLU A 79 -19.66 8.57 7.60
C GLU A 79 -20.61 8.27 8.76
N LYS A 80 -21.06 7.02 8.90
CA LYS A 80 -21.90 6.57 10.03
C LYS A 80 -21.20 6.79 11.38
N LEU A 81 -19.89 6.63 11.43
CA LEU A 81 -19.06 6.86 12.62
C LEU A 81 -18.72 8.34 12.83
N LYS A 82 -19.20 9.26 11.96
CA LYS A 82 -18.89 10.69 11.99
C LYS A 82 -17.39 11.01 11.82
N ILE A 83 -16.65 10.14 11.13
CA ILE A 83 -15.26 10.34 10.75
C ILE A 83 -15.25 11.12 9.43
N ASN A 84 -15.16 12.44 9.52
CA ASN A 84 -15.39 13.35 8.40
C ASN A 84 -14.16 14.21 8.05
N SER A 85 -13.01 13.97 8.67
CA SER A 85 -11.80 14.78 8.45
C SER A 85 -10.96 14.34 7.25
N ILE A 86 -11.32 13.23 6.60
CA ILE A 86 -10.61 12.71 5.43
C ILE A 86 -10.98 13.56 4.21
N ASN A 87 -9.97 14.16 3.56
CA ASN A 87 -10.16 15.04 2.41
C ASN A 87 -10.26 14.27 1.09
N ALA A 88 -9.50 13.17 0.96
CA ALA A 88 -9.50 12.38 -0.27
C ALA A 88 -9.13 10.92 -0.01
N PHE A 89 -9.66 10.05 -0.88
CA PHE A 89 -9.29 8.64 -0.97
C PHE A 89 -8.62 8.40 -2.33
N HIS A 90 -7.46 7.73 -2.32
CA HIS A 90 -6.66 7.47 -3.51
C HIS A 90 -6.47 5.97 -3.71
N LYS A 91 -6.95 5.43 -4.83
CA LYS A 91 -6.78 4.00 -5.15
C LYS A 91 -5.39 3.73 -5.66
N ALA A 92 -4.78 2.63 -5.24
CA ALA A 92 -3.48 2.18 -5.72
C ALA A 92 -3.45 1.99 -7.24
N SER A 93 -4.56 1.53 -7.82
CA SER A 93 -4.70 1.32 -9.27
C SER A 93 -4.59 2.60 -10.11
N ASP A 94 -4.86 3.76 -9.53
CA ASP A 94 -4.78 5.05 -10.23
C ASP A 94 -3.35 5.59 -10.30
N TYR A 95 -2.39 4.97 -9.57
CA TYR A 95 -1.01 5.44 -9.40
C TYR A 95 0.06 4.49 -9.98
N LEU A 96 -0.31 3.66 -10.94
CA LEU A 96 0.62 2.69 -11.53
C LEU A 96 1.83 3.33 -12.20
N ASN A 97 1.66 4.51 -12.82
CA ASN A 97 2.76 5.24 -13.45
C ASN A 97 3.73 5.82 -12.42
N GLU A 98 3.21 6.36 -11.32
CA GLU A 98 3.97 6.89 -10.20
C GLU A 98 4.75 5.78 -9.48
N ILE A 99 4.12 4.63 -9.32
CA ILE A 99 4.76 3.42 -8.78
C ILE A 99 5.91 2.98 -9.71
N GLU A 100 5.68 2.90 -11.01
CA GLU A 100 6.72 2.56 -11.98
C GLU A 100 7.89 3.56 -11.93
N TYR A 101 7.58 4.85 -11.89
CA TYR A 101 8.59 5.92 -11.78
C TYR A 101 9.43 5.78 -10.51
N GLN A 102 8.78 5.53 -9.37
CA GLN A 102 9.47 5.37 -8.09
C GLN A 102 10.37 4.14 -8.08
N ILE A 103 9.91 3.01 -8.60
CA ILE A 103 10.71 1.78 -8.71
C ILE A 103 11.95 2.03 -9.58
N ASP A 104 11.77 2.69 -10.73
CA ASP A 104 12.88 3.05 -11.62
C ASP A 104 13.93 3.92 -10.92
N HIS A 105 13.46 4.89 -10.14
CA HIS A 105 14.34 5.76 -9.38
C HIS A 105 15.14 4.99 -8.31
N LEU A 106 14.51 4.05 -7.62
CA LEU A 106 15.19 3.19 -6.65
C LEU A 106 16.23 2.28 -7.31
N ILE A 107 15.93 1.72 -8.49
CA ILE A 107 16.90 0.93 -9.26
C ILE A 107 18.10 1.80 -9.65
N LYS A 108 17.86 3.00 -10.20
CA LYS A 108 18.93 3.92 -10.60
C LYS A 108 19.81 4.36 -9.42
N LYS A 109 19.25 4.43 -8.22
CA LYS A 109 19.99 4.72 -6.98
C LYS A 109 20.71 3.51 -6.38
N GLY A 110 20.57 2.33 -6.97
CA GLY A 110 21.14 1.10 -6.42
C GLY A 110 20.45 0.58 -5.16
N CYS A 111 19.25 1.09 -4.85
CA CYS A 111 18.46 0.67 -3.69
C CYS A 111 17.46 -0.45 -4.03
N ALA A 112 17.39 -0.86 -5.29
CA ALA A 112 16.55 -1.94 -5.75
C ALA A 112 17.24 -2.74 -6.84
N TYR A 113 16.86 -4.00 -6.98
CA TYR A 113 17.42 -4.91 -7.97
C TYR A 113 16.35 -5.82 -8.57
N GLN A 114 16.60 -6.30 -9.79
CA GLN A 114 15.69 -7.18 -10.51
C GLN A 114 16.26 -8.60 -10.61
N VAL A 115 15.41 -9.60 -10.38
CA VAL A 115 15.72 -11.03 -10.57
C VAL A 115 14.52 -11.73 -11.19
N ASP A 116 14.68 -12.34 -12.36
CA ASP A 116 13.63 -13.09 -13.09
C ASP A 116 12.30 -12.33 -13.22
N GLY A 117 12.36 -11.03 -13.49
CA GLY A 117 11.19 -10.16 -13.61
C GLY A 117 10.65 -9.59 -12.29
N ASP A 118 10.99 -10.18 -11.15
CA ASP A 118 10.68 -9.62 -9.83
C ASP A 118 11.63 -8.47 -9.50
N ILE A 119 11.14 -7.42 -8.83
CA ILE A 119 11.98 -6.31 -8.35
C ILE A 119 11.86 -6.24 -6.84
N PHE A 120 13.01 -6.20 -6.19
CA PHE A 120 13.14 -6.14 -4.74
C PHE A 120 13.80 -4.84 -4.30
N PHE A 121 13.36 -4.30 -3.16
CA PHE A 121 14.11 -3.30 -2.43
C PHE A 121 15.26 -4.00 -1.70
N ASP A 122 16.46 -3.46 -1.84
CA ASP A 122 17.67 -3.92 -1.14
C ASP A 122 17.73 -3.24 0.24
N VAL A 123 17.33 -3.98 1.28
CA VAL A 123 17.31 -3.44 2.65
C VAL A 123 18.72 -3.08 3.13
N SER A 124 19.76 -3.74 2.62
CA SER A 124 21.15 -3.44 2.96
C SER A 124 21.60 -2.06 2.45
N SER A 125 20.96 -1.56 1.40
CA SER A 125 21.23 -0.22 0.85
C SER A 125 20.79 0.93 1.77
N PHE A 126 19.99 0.63 2.82
CA PHE A 126 19.49 1.62 3.77
C PHE A 126 19.84 1.22 5.21
N PRO A 127 21.02 1.62 5.74
CA PRO A 127 21.51 1.20 7.05
C PRO A 127 20.55 1.47 8.21
N ASN A 128 19.73 2.51 8.09
CA ASN A 128 18.75 2.93 9.10
C ASN A 128 17.40 2.21 8.99
N TYR A 129 17.29 1.16 8.15
CA TYR A 129 16.04 0.43 8.00
C TYR A 129 15.63 -0.24 9.31
N GLY A 130 14.40 0.04 9.76
CA GLY A 130 13.86 -0.46 11.03
C GLY A 130 13.97 0.50 12.22
N LEU A 131 14.83 1.53 12.16
CA LEU A 131 14.99 2.46 13.30
C LEU A 131 13.70 3.21 13.62
N LEU A 132 12.96 3.70 12.62
CA LEU A 132 11.71 4.42 12.83
C LEU A 132 10.64 3.54 13.50
N SER A 133 10.58 2.27 13.13
CA SER A 133 9.63 1.30 13.71
C SER A 133 10.15 0.61 14.97
N ASN A 134 11.33 0.99 15.44
CA ASN A 134 12.04 0.37 16.58
C ASN A 134 12.12 -1.16 16.45
N GLN A 135 12.43 -1.64 15.23
CA GLN A 135 12.56 -3.06 14.93
C GLN A 135 14.01 -3.43 14.72
N THR A 136 14.43 -4.48 15.42
CA THR A 136 15.75 -5.08 15.21
C THR A 136 15.82 -5.86 13.91
N HIS A 137 17.03 -6.10 13.40
CA HIS A 137 17.26 -6.96 12.23
C HIS A 137 16.67 -8.37 12.42
N GLN A 138 16.74 -8.93 13.63
CA GLN A 138 16.17 -10.25 13.94
C GLN A 138 14.64 -10.26 13.87
N GLU A 139 13.97 -9.24 14.39
CA GLU A 139 12.52 -9.11 14.30
C GLU A 139 12.03 -8.94 12.87
N LEU A 140 12.78 -8.19 12.04
CA LEU A 140 12.50 -8.07 10.61
C LEU A 140 12.63 -9.40 9.86
N MET A 141 13.58 -10.26 10.24
CA MET A 141 13.75 -11.60 9.69
C MET A 141 12.59 -12.53 10.10
N LEU A 142 12.18 -12.52 11.37
CA LEU A 142 11.12 -13.39 11.90
C LEU A 142 9.76 -13.11 11.26
N ARG A 143 9.46 -11.87 10.88
CA ARG A 143 8.19 -11.50 10.23
C ARG A 143 8.09 -11.95 8.79
N ARG A 144 9.19 -12.34 8.16
CA ARG A 144 9.25 -12.77 6.76
C ARG A 144 9.40 -14.28 6.67
N LEU A 145 8.34 -15.00 7.04
CA LEU A 145 8.27 -16.44 7.17
C LEU A 145 8.53 -17.24 5.88
N ASN A 146 8.46 -16.60 4.70
CA ASN A 146 8.68 -17.27 3.44
C ASN A 146 10.04 -16.91 2.87
N SER A 147 11.01 -17.83 2.99
CA SER A 147 12.27 -17.72 2.28
C SER A 147 12.02 -17.69 0.76
N ASN A 148 12.61 -16.70 0.10
CA ASN A 148 12.56 -16.61 -1.35
C ASN A 148 14.01 -16.69 -1.88
N PRO A 149 14.38 -17.73 -2.65
CA PRO A 149 15.74 -17.92 -3.15
C PRO A 149 16.21 -16.80 -4.09
N LYS A 150 15.30 -16.02 -4.65
CA LYS A 150 15.62 -14.88 -5.53
C LYS A 150 16.12 -13.66 -4.75
N LYS A 151 15.90 -13.59 -3.44
CA LYS A 151 16.32 -12.45 -2.62
C LYS A 151 17.80 -12.56 -2.27
N ARG A 152 18.50 -11.43 -2.33
CA ARG A 152 19.88 -11.30 -1.83
C ARG A 152 19.94 -11.35 -0.32
N ASP A 153 18.96 -10.72 0.34
CA ASP A 153 18.72 -10.77 1.77
C ASP A 153 17.24 -11.13 2.03
N GLN A 154 16.98 -11.99 2.99
CA GLN A 154 15.59 -12.38 3.30
C GLN A 154 14.74 -11.21 3.80
N ARG A 155 15.35 -10.13 4.27
CA ARG A 155 14.69 -8.88 4.64
C ARG A 155 14.19 -8.07 3.44
N ASP A 156 14.74 -8.30 2.24
CA ASP A 156 14.30 -7.61 1.03
C ASP A 156 12.82 -7.85 0.76
N PHE A 157 12.18 -6.90 0.12
CA PHE A 157 10.76 -6.98 -0.16
C PHE A 157 10.44 -6.59 -1.60
N PHE A 158 9.32 -7.10 -2.10
CA PHE A 158 8.87 -6.83 -3.45
C PHE A 158 8.51 -5.35 -3.62
N LEU A 159 9.02 -4.74 -4.68
CA LEU A 159 8.54 -3.49 -5.25
C LEU A 159 7.65 -3.75 -6.46
N TRP A 160 8.02 -4.78 -7.25
CA TRP A 160 7.24 -5.31 -8.37
C TRP A 160 7.31 -6.82 -8.35
N ARG A 161 6.18 -7.47 -8.46
CA ARG A 161 6.11 -8.92 -8.56
C ARG A 161 5.71 -9.31 -9.96
N SER A 162 6.59 -9.99 -10.68
CA SER A 162 6.29 -10.57 -11.99
C SER A 162 5.20 -11.63 -11.83
N TRP A 163 4.24 -11.61 -12.72
CA TRP A 163 3.12 -12.52 -12.65
C TRP A 163 2.68 -12.96 -14.04
N ILE A 164 2.68 -14.25 -14.29
CA ILE A 164 2.15 -14.86 -15.51
C ILE A 164 1.06 -15.84 -15.06
N GLY A 165 -0.21 -15.47 -15.22
CA GLY A 165 -1.33 -16.30 -14.79
C GLY A 165 -2.69 -15.65 -14.99
N LYS A 166 -3.75 -16.26 -14.41
CA LYS A 166 -5.14 -15.83 -14.56
C LYS A 166 -5.51 -14.58 -13.75
N LYS A 167 -4.73 -14.24 -12.71
CA LYS A 167 -5.00 -13.07 -11.88
C LYS A 167 -4.76 -11.78 -12.67
N PRO A 168 -5.41 -10.67 -12.31
CA PRO A 168 -5.14 -9.37 -12.89
C PRO A 168 -3.67 -9.03 -12.87
N ASN A 169 -3.16 -8.56 -14.00
CA ASN A 169 -1.79 -8.12 -14.15
C ASN A 169 -1.74 -6.81 -14.93
N PHE A 170 -0.63 -6.11 -14.77
CA PHE A 170 -0.37 -4.83 -15.41
C PHE A 170 0.91 -4.93 -16.20
N LYS A 171 0.93 -4.27 -17.36
CA LYS A 171 2.12 -4.20 -18.19
C LYS A 171 2.81 -2.87 -17.99
N ASN A 172 4.09 -2.90 -17.66
CA ASN A 172 4.93 -1.74 -17.59
C ASN A 172 6.32 -2.04 -18.15
N LYS A 173 7.29 -1.15 -18.01
CA LYS A 173 8.65 -1.34 -18.53
C LYS A 173 9.42 -2.50 -17.88
N PHE A 174 9.02 -2.95 -16.71
CA PHE A 174 9.63 -4.09 -16.01
C PHE A 174 9.04 -5.42 -16.43
N GLY A 175 7.98 -5.41 -17.22
CA GLY A 175 7.27 -6.59 -17.67
C GLY A 175 5.84 -6.67 -17.15
N ILE A 176 5.25 -7.85 -17.26
CA ILE A 176 3.90 -8.15 -16.78
C ILE A 176 3.97 -8.53 -15.31
N GLY A 177 3.13 -7.90 -14.49
CA GLY A 177 3.14 -8.16 -13.06
C GLY A 177 2.22 -7.22 -12.29
N ARG A 178 2.52 -7.01 -11.03
CA ARG A 178 1.80 -6.10 -10.15
C ARG A 178 2.73 -5.42 -9.14
N PRO A 179 2.34 -4.26 -8.58
CA PRO A 179 3.07 -3.63 -7.48
C PRO A 179 3.26 -4.57 -6.29
N GLY A 180 4.37 -4.45 -5.62
CA GLY A 180 4.58 -4.98 -4.28
C GLY A 180 3.71 -4.23 -3.28
N TRP A 181 3.57 -4.78 -2.08
CA TRP A 181 2.78 -4.15 -1.02
C TRP A 181 3.53 -2.94 -0.44
N HIS A 182 2.83 -1.84 -0.20
CA HIS A 182 3.28 -0.55 0.33
C HIS A 182 4.10 0.35 -0.61
N ILE A 183 4.47 -0.09 -1.82
CA ILE A 183 5.08 0.82 -2.79
C ILE A 183 4.08 1.90 -3.24
N GLU A 184 2.79 1.55 -3.29
CA GLU A 184 1.70 2.47 -3.60
C GLU A 184 1.59 3.59 -2.57
N ASP A 185 1.77 3.28 -1.27
CA ASP A 185 1.66 4.26 -0.19
C ASP A 185 2.66 5.40 -0.37
N THR A 186 3.91 5.07 -0.69
CA THR A 186 4.96 6.06 -0.93
C THR A 186 4.78 6.76 -2.27
N ALA A 187 4.36 6.06 -3.33
CA ALA A 187 4.10 6.67 -4.63
C ALA A 187 2.96 7.70 -4.55
N ILE A 188 1.84 7.34 -3.89
CA ILE A 188 0.72 8.26 -3.66
C ILE A 188 1.17 9.44 -2.80
N SER A 189 1.82 9.20 -1.65
CA SER A 189 2.16 10.25 -0.69
C SER A 189 3.16 11.29 -1.25
N ILE A 190 3.99 10.92 -2.21
CA ILE A 190 4.94 11.83 -2.88
C ILE A 190 4.25 12.62 -3.99
N SER A 191 3.20 12.06 -4.63
CA SER A 191 2.54 12.66 -5.80
C SER A 191 1.49 13.72 -5.44
N ILE A 192 1.09 13.79 -4.18
CA ILE A 192 0.08 14.72 -3.65
C ILE A 192 0.69 15.64 -2.60
#